data_1b037edbff65ecb69aa808f8a5c85597
#
_entry.id   1b037edbff65ecb69aa808f8a5c85597
#
_cell.length_a   1.000
_cell.length_b   1.000
_cell.length_c   1.000
_cell.angle_alpha   90.00
_cell.angle_beta   90.00
_cell.angle_gamma   90.00
#
_symmetry.space_group_name_H-M   'P 1'
#
loop_
_entity.id
_entity.type
_entity.pdbx_description
1 polymer ?
#
loop_
_entity_poly.entity_id
_entity_poly.type
_entity_poly.pdbx_seq_one_letter_code
_entity_poly.pdbx_strand_id
1 'polypeptide(L)'
;PNELGAELVQLMQKNCCGSDNWKFHPGVSYRNLLLYRSRDGKAPFADDTYTVPPHDITDQEIAGHLPMGSGACDLRALMTKSEELFAEYPGNQARIAAGQLPATQIWLWGQGKAPNLEPFLQKYGVSGAVITAVDLLRGIGKLLGWNVIEVPGATGYIDTDYRTKGRAAIEAISGDLDFIVVHVE
;
A
#
# COMPACT_ATOMS: atom_id res chain seq x y z
N PRO A 1 10.91 6.08 9.05
CA PRO A 1 9.80 6.13 9.98
C PRO A 1 8.54 6.65 9.31
N ASN A 2 7.39 6.24 9.85
CA ASN A 2 6.07 6.47 9.25
C ASN A 2 5.74 7.97 9.08
N GLU A 3 6.19 8.81 10.01
CA GLU A 3 5.93 10.27 9.97
C GLU A 3 6.54 10.92 8.73
N LEU A 4 7.83 10.73 8.48
CA LEU A 4 8.47 11.28 7.28
C LEU A 4 7.82 10.77 5.99
N GLY A 5 7.47 9.49 5.92
CA GLY A 5 6.77 8.92 4.77
C GLY A 5 5.43 9.62 4.51
N ALA A 6 4.65 9.83 5.56
CA ALA A 6 3.37 10.54 5.46
C ALA A 6 3.54 12.01 5.03
N GLU A 7 4.55 12.71 5.57
CA GLU A 7 4.87 14.09 5.20
C GLU A 7 5.27 14.21 3.72
N LEU A 8 6.13 13.29 3.22
CA LEU A 8 6.54 13.29 1.82
C LEU A 8 5.37 12.96 0.87
N VAL A 9 4.48 12.05 1.26
CA VAL A 9 3.25 11.76 0.50
C VAL A 9 2.32 12.97 0.46
N GLN A 10 2.18 13.72 1.56
CA GLN A 10 1.42 14.97 1.59
C GLN A 10 2.07 16.06 0.74
N LEU A 11 3.41 16.13 0.74
CA LEU A 11 4.17 17.05 -0.12
C LEU A 11 3.89 16.77 -1.59
N MET A 12 3.86 15.49 -2.00
CA MET A 12 3.46 15.07 -3.35
C MET A 12 2.02 15.49 -3.67
N GLN A 13 1.07 15.23 -2.77
CA GLN A 13 -0.33 15.64 -2.96
C GLN A 13 -0.46 17.14 -3.21
N LYS A 14 0.28 17.95 -2.46
CA LYS A 14 0.26 19.42 -2.58
C LYS A 14 0.86 19.95 -3.88
N ASN A 15 1.92 19.29 -4.38
CA ASN A 15 2.74 19.84 -5.48
C ASN A 15 2.54 19.14 -6.83
N CYS A 16 1.99 17.93 -6.86
CA CYS A 16 1.84 17.15 -8.09
C CYS A 16 0.40 17.02 -8.58
N CYS A 17 -0.57 17.48 -7.80
CA CYS A 17 -1.97 17.39 -8.15
C CYS A 17 -2.48 18.69 -8.77
N GLY A 18 -1.96 19.02 -9.95
CA GLY A 18 -2.54 20.09 -10.80
C GLY A 18 -3.91 19.71 -11.39
N SER A 19 -4.30 18.45 -11.27
CA SER A 19 -5.64 17.94 -11.55
C SER A 19 -6.15 17.12 -10.37
N ASP A 20 -7.44 17.20 -10.07
CA ASP A 20 -8.12 16.41 -9.02
C ASP A 20 -8.10 14.89 -9.29
N ASN A 21 -7.43 14.46 -10.35
CA ASN A 21 -7.39 13.07 -10.79
C ASN A 21 -6.46 12.19 -9.94
N TRP A 22 -5.38 12.76 -9.38
CA TRP A 22 -4.41 12.05 -8.58
C TRP A 22 -4.67 12.23 -7.09
N LYS A 23 -4.66 11.14 -6.36
CA LYS A 23 -4.81 11.17 -4.91
C LYS A 23 -3.80 10.26 -4.24
N PHE A 24 -2.93 10.86 -3.44
CA PHE A 24 -1.93 10.18 -2.64
C PHE A 24 -2.50 9.88 -1.25
N HIS A 25 -2.35 8.64 -0.81
CA HIS A 25 -2.75 8.19 0.52
C HIS A 25 -1.54 7.63 1.25
N PRO A 26 -1.14 8.22 2.38
CA PRO A 26 -0.10 7.64 3.20
C PRO A 26 -0.58 6.31 3.80
N GLY A 27 0.30 5.33 3.79
CA GLY A 27 0.10 4.03 4.40
C GLY A 27 1.14 3.74 5.47
N VAL A 28 1.50 2.48 5.63
CA VAL A 28 2.48 2.08 6.64
C VAL A 28 3.89 2.11 6.05
N SER A 29 4.77 2.90 6.69
CA SER A 29 6.18 3.02 6.32
C SER A 29 6.37 3.49 4.87
N TYR A 30 7.04 2.71 4.04
CA TYR A 30 7.30 3.00 2.64
C TYR A 30 6.16 2.60 1.69
N ARG A 31 5.13 1.90 2.19
CA ARG A 31 3.99 1.44 1.40
C ARG A 31 2.88 2.47 1.44
N ASN A 32 2.65 3.13 0.33
CA ASN A 32 1.65 4.19 0.19
C ASN A 32 0.78 3.87 -1.03
N LEU A 33 -0.38 4.50 -1.14
CA LEU A 33 -1.28 4.27 -2.25
C LEU A 33 -1.43 5.53 -3.09
N LEU A 34 -1.29 5.38 -4.40
CA LEU A 34 -1.61 6.41 -5.38
C LEU A 34 -2.85 5.98 -6.17
N LEU A 35 -3.88 6.80 -6.15
CA LEU A 35 -5.08 6.60 -6.94
C LEU A 35 -5.13 7.58 -8.11
N TYR A 36 -5.53 7.09 -9.28
CA TYR A 36 -5.93 7.92 -10.41
C TYR A 36 -7.43 7.76 -10.64
N ARG A 37 -8.14 8.87 -10.72
CA ARG A 37 -9.57 8.88 -10.99
C ARG A 37 -9.89 10.03 -11.93
N SER A 38 -10.37 9.75 -13.14
CA SER A 38 -10.85 10.78 -14.05
C SER A 38 -12.35 11.00 -13.93
N ARG A 39 -12.82 12.17 -14.35
CA ARG A 39 -14.25 12.49 -14.35
C ARG A 39 -15.05 11.71 -15.39
N ASP A 40 -14.41 11.34 -16.50
CA ASP A 40 -15.01 10.58 -17.59
C ASP A 40 -14.80 9.05 -17.44
N GLY A 41 -14.20 8.61 -16.34
CA GLY A 41 -13.92 7.21 -16.07
C GLY A 41 -12.76 6.62 -16.88
N LYS A 42 -12.08 7.42 -17.71
CA LYS A 42 -10.94 6.96 -18.53
C LYS A 42 -9.63 7.25 -17.82
N ALA A 43 -8.81 6.25 -17.67
CA ALA A 43 -7.43 6.38 -17.20
C ALA A 43 -6.47 6.34 -18.40
N PRO A 44 -5.33 7.03 -18.34
CA PRO A 44 -4.31 6.94 -19.39
C PRO A 44 -3.59 5.59 -19.40
N PHE A 45 -3.91 4.72 -18.46
CA PHE A 45 -3.30 3.40 -18.24
C PHE A 45 -4.10 2.32 -18.94
N ALA A 46 -3.42 1.30 -19.46
CA ALA A 46 -4.01 0.13 -20.10
C ALA A 46 -3.29 -1.16 -19.65
N ASP A 47 -3.65 -2.30 -20.22
CA ASP A 47 -3.09 -3.59 -19.84
C ASP A 47 -1.59 -3.73 -20.15
N ASP A 48 -1.06 -2.88 -21.03
CA ASP A 48 0.37 -2.78 -21.33
C ASP A 48 1.15 -1.86 -20.39
N THR A 49 0.48 -1.18 -19.45
CA THR A 49 1.16 -0.42 -18.39
C THR A 49 1.93 -1.40 -17.51
N TYR A 50 3.24 -1.24 -17.46
CA TYR A 50 4.12 -2.14 -16.74
C TYR A 50 4.98 -1.38 -15.73
N THR A 51 5.07 -1.90 -14.51
CA THR A 51 5.91 -1.37 -13.44
C THR A 51 6.62 -2.52 -12.74
N VAL A 52 7.78 -2.27 -12.17
CA VAL A 52 8.61 -3.27 -11.50
C VAL A 52 8.60 -3.02 -9.98
N PRO A 53 8.34 -4.03 -9.14
CA PRO A 53 8.46 -3.89 -7.70
C PRO A 53 9.90 -3.57 -7.26
N PRO A 54 10.14 -2.63 -6.34
CA PRO A 54 11.49 -2.22 -5.98
C PRO A 54 12.30 -3.33 -5.29
N HIS A 55 11.64 -4.29 -4.65
CA HIS A 55 12.32 -5.43 -4.03
C HIS A 55 12.84 -6.47 -5.02
N ASP A 56 12.37 -6.45 -6.28
CA ASP A 56 12.86 -7.33 -7.33
C ASP A 56 14.14 -6.78 -8.00
N ILE A 57 14.47 -5.51 -7.75
CA ILE A 57 15.59 -4.79 -8.37
C ILE A 57 16.58 -4.23 -7.35
N THR A 58 16.59 -4.78 -6.13
CA THR A 58 17.54 -4.37 -5.09
C THR A 58 18.98 -4.47 -5.63
N ASP A 59 19.78 -3.43 -5.37
CA ASP A 59 21.18 -3.30 -5.82
C ASP A 59 21.37 -3.25 -7.35
N GLN A 60 20.32 -2.97 -8.12
CA GLN A 60 20.40 -2.81 -9.56
C GLN A 60 20.23 -1.33 -9.98
N GLU A 61 20.70 -1.00 -11.19
CA GLU A 61 20.45 0.28 -11.80
C GLU A 61 18.98 0.44 -12.16
N ILE A 62 18.35 1.53 -11.74
CA ILE A 62 16.90 1.75 -11.91
C ILE A 62 16.49 2.16 -13.35
N ALA A 63 17.43 2.64 -14.17
CA ALA A 63 17.12 3.19 -15.50
C ALA A 63 16.35 2.23 -16.42
N GLY A 64 16.66 0.92 -16.35
CA GLY A 64 15.99 -0.13 -17.12
C GLY A 64 14.67 -0.62 -16.52
N HIS A 65 14.27 -0.12 -15.35
CA HIS A 65 13.12 -0.62 -14.60
C HIS A 65 12.02 0.43 -14.38
N LEU A 66 12.16 1.58 -15.03
CA LEU A 66 11.15 2.64 -14.96
C LEU A 66 9.83 2.18 -15.60
N PRO A 67 8.68 2.77 -15.19
CA PRO A 67 7.39 2.45 -15.80
C PRO A 67 7.39 2.50 -17.32
N MET A 68 6.74 1.55 -17.98
CA MET A 68 6.62 1.44 -19.45
C MET A 68 5.16 1.28 -19.87
N GLY A 69 4.89 1.43 -21.17
CA GLY A 69 3.57 1.28 -21.75
C GLY A 69 2.68 2.51 -21.62
N SER A 70 1.39 2.30 -21.73
CA SER A 70 0.38 3.36 -21.68
C SER A 70 0.40 4.11 -20.35
N GLY A 71 0.39 5.45 -20.41
CA GLY A 71 0.44 6.30 -19.21
C GLY A 71 1.78 6.35 -18.47
N ALA A 72 2.79 5.63 -18.93
CA ALA A 72 4.10 5.58 -18.27
C ALA A 72 4.79 6.95 -18.18
N CYS A 73 4.53 7.86 -19.13
CA CYS A 73 5.05 9.23 -19.08
C CYS A 73 4.58 9.98 -17.82
N ASP A 74 3.31 9.82 -17.46
CA ASP A 74 2.75 10.48 -16.28
C ASP A 74 3.35 9.91 -14.98
N LEU A 75 3.52 8.57 -14.93
CA LEU A 75 4.15 7.90 -13.79
C LEU A 75 5.61 8.36 -13.60
N ARG A 76 6.38 8.37 -14.70
CA ARG A 76 7.78 8.84 -14.66
C ARG A 76 7.87 10.32 -14.29
N ALA A 77 6.96 11.16 -14.79
CA ALA A 77 6.93 12.58 -14.42
C ALA A 77 6.70 12.77 -12.90
N LEU A 78 5.80 11.98 -12.32
CA LEU A 78 5.60 12.00 -10.85
C LEU A 78 6.83 11.52 -10.09
N MET A 79 7.52 10.48 -10.56
CA MET A 79 8.75 9.97 -9.95
C MET A 79 9.85 11.04 -10.00
N THR A 80 10.11 11.63 -11.16
CA THR A 80 11.09 12.72 -11.32
C THR A 80 10.75 13.93 -10.46
N LYS A 81 9.47 14.31 -10.41
CA LYS A 81 9.04 15.44 -9.56
C LYS A 81 9.28 15.16 -8.08
N SER A 82 9.13 13.90 -7.66
CA SER A 82 9.42 13.54 -6.27
C SER A 82 10.90 13.67 -5.90
N GLU A 83 11.82 13.39 -6.84
CA GLU A 83 13.27 13.58 -6.60
C GLU A 83 13.58 15.04 -6.25
N GLU A 84 13.04 15.98 -7.04
CA GLU A 84 13.22 17.42 -6.81
C GLU A 84 12.67 17.84 -5.44
N LEU A 85 11.44 17.44 -5.13
CA LEU A 85 10.76 17.82 -3.89
C LEU A 85 11.42 17.21 -2.64
N PHE A 86 11.86 15.95 -2.74
CA PHE A 86 12.44 15.23 -1.60
C PHE A 86 13.86 15.69 -1.30
N ALA A 87 14.62 16.07 -2.34
CA ALA A 87 15.98 16.60 -2.15
C ALA A 87 16.00 17.85 -1.26
N GLU A 88 15.01 18.74 -1.41
CA GLU A 88 14.93 19.99 -0.66
C GLU A 88 14.14 19.87 0.65
N TYR A 89 13.52 18.71 0.92
CA TYR A 89 12.66 18.57 2.08
C TYR A 89 13.44 18.56 3.40
N PRO A 90 13.09 19.42 4.39
CA PRO A 90 13.87 19.55 5.63
C PRO A 90 14.06 18.25 6.40
N GLY A 91 13.06 17.35 6.41
CA GLY A 91 13.15 16.04 7.06
C GLY A 91 14.22 15.15 6.42
N ASN A 92 14.40 15.21 5.10
CA ASN A 92 15.48 14.50 4.41
C ASN A 92 16.85 15.13 4.70
N GLN A 93 16.94 16.45 4.73
CA GLN A 93 18.17 17.16 5.08
C GLN A 93 18.62 16.82 6.50
N ALA A 94 17.69 16.74 7.45
CA ALA A 94 17.98 16.31 8.81
C ALA A 94 18.52 14.87 8.87
N ARG A 95 17.99 13.95 8.05
CA ARG A 95 18.48 12.57 7.94
C ARG A 95 19.91 12.52 7.40
N ILE A 96 20.18 13.27 6.33
CA ILE A 96 21.53 13.37 5.75
C ILE A 96 22.52 13.91 6.79
N ALA A 97 22.15 14.98 7.50
CA ALA A 97 22.99 15.54 8.57
C ALA A 97 23.25 14.55 9.72
N ALA A 98 22.31 13.62 9.96
CA ALA A 98 22.44 12.55 10.95
C ALA A 98 23.14 11.28 10.40
N GLY A 99 23.70 11.31 9.18
CA GLY A 99 24.34 10.16 8.54
C GLY A 99 23.36 9.03 8.13
N GLN A 100 22.08 9.35 8.02
CA GLN A 100 21.03 8.40 7.59
C GLN A 100 20.71 8.57 6.10
N LEU A 101 20.28 7.49 5.45
CA LEU A 101 19.84 7.54 4.06
C LEU A 101 18.54 8.35 3.93
N PRO A 102 18.48 9.34 3.02
CA PRO A 102 17.23 10.06 2.73
C PRO A 102 16.27 9.19 1.92
N ALA A 103 14.99 9.57 1.88
CA ALA A 103 14.07 9.12 0.85
C ALA A 103 14.36 9.90 -0.43
N THR A 104 14.71 9.23 -1.52
CA THR A 104 15.14 9.90 -2.76
C THR A 104 14.00 10.19 -3.72
N GLN A 105 13.05 9.25 -3.87
CA GLN A 105 11.90 9.41 -4.75
C GLN A 105 10.76 8.48 -4.35
N ILE A 106 9.57 8.70 -4.92
CA ILE A 106 8.53 7.67 -4.94
C ILE A 106 8.87 6.62 -5.99
N TRP A 107 8.53 5.37 -5.71
CA TRP A 107 8.62 4.27 -6.68
C TRP A 107 7.24 3.70 -6.92
N LEU A 108 6.72 3.86 -8.14
CA LEU A 108 5.36 3.48 -8.50
C LEU A 108 5.34 2.05 -9.06
N TRP A 109 4.57 1.17 -8.42
CA TRP A 109 4.48 -0.24 -8.78
C TRP A 109 3.17 -0.87 -8.31
N GLY A 110 2.89 -2.08 -8.80
CA GLY A 110 1.72 -2.83 -8.37
C GLY A 110 0.41 -2.21 -8.85
N GLN A 111 0.38 -1.72 -10.08
CA GLN A 111 -0.78 -1.13 -10.72
C GLN A 111 -1.95 -2.12 -10.82
N GLY A 112 -3.16 -1.61 -10.72
CA GLY A 112 -4.38 -2.40 -10.85
C GLY A 112 -5.61 -1.54 -10.79
N LYS A 113 -6.76 -2.16 -10.99
CA LYS A 113 -8.08 -1.55 -10.80
C LYS A 113 -8.68 -2.02 -9.49
N ALA A 114 -9.54 -1.21 -8.89
CA ALA A 114 -10.29 -1.63 -7.71
C ALA A 114 -11.08 -2.92 -8.05
N PRO A 115 -10.84 -4.02 -7.34
CA PRO A 115 -11.55 -5.26 -7.61
C PRO A 115 -13.01 -5.13 -7.17
N ASN A 116 -13.92 -5.71 -7.95
CA ASN A 116 -15.30 -5.89 -7.56
C ASN A 116 -15.48 -7.36 -7.13
N LEU A 117 -15.31 -7.62 -5.84
CA LEU A 117 -15.46 -8.96 -5.28
C LEU A 117 -16.89 -9.12 -4.75
N GLU A 118 -17.52 -10.24 -5.11
CA GLU A 118 -18.80 -10.62 -4.52
C GLU A 118 -18.60 -10.89 -3.02
N PRO A 119 -19.45 -10.32 -2.13
CA PRO A 119 -19.33 -10.58 -0.70
C PRO A 119 -19.38 -12.08 -0.40
N PHE A 120 -18.46 -12.54 0.43
CA PHE A 120 -18.26 -13.97 0.67
C PHE A 120 -19.50 -14.66 1.25
N LEU A 121 -20.21 -13.98 2.15
CA LEU A 121 -21.47 -14.48 2.70
C LEU A 121 -22.54 -14.68 1.62
N GLN A 122 -22.61 -13.77 0.65
CA GLN A 122 -23.58 -13.90 -0.46
C GLN A 122 -23.23 -15.07 -1.37
N LYS A 123 -21.93 -15.27 -1.64
CA LYS A 123 -21.46 -16.30 -2.57
C LYS A 123 -21.48 -17.70 -1.98
N TYR A 124 -21.13 -17.86 -0.71
CA TYR A 124 -20.89 -19.16 -0.09
C TYR A 124 -21.84 -19.46 1.09
N GLY A 125 -22.65 -18.50 1.52
CA GLY A 125 -23.58 -18.66 2.63
C GLY A 125 -22.91 -18.76 4.01
N VAL A 126 -21.61 -18.40 4.11
CA VAL A 126 -20.84 -18.51 5.36
C VAL A 126 -20.22 -17.17 5.73
N SER A 127 -20.24 -16.88 7.03
CA SER A 127 -19.63 -15.69 7.63
C SER A 127 -18.17 -15.95 7.96
N GLY A 128 -17.31 -14.96 7.78
CA GLY A 128 -15.88 -15.13 8.00
C GLY A 128 -15.21 -13.96 8.69
N ALA A 129 -14.04 -14.24 9.25
CA ALA A 129 -13.15 -13.24 9.79
C ALA A 129 -11.69 -13.49 9.39
N VAL A 130 -10.86 -12.47 9.50
CA VAL A 130 -9.43 -12.55 9.30
C VAL A 130 -8.68 -11.87 10.45
N ILE A 131 -7.65 -12.56 10.95
CA ILE A 131 -6.64 -12.03 11.87
C ILE A 131 -5.33 -11.95 11.11
N THR A 132 -4.83 -10.75 10.90
CA THR A 132 -3.57 -10.51 10.18
C THR A 132 -2.96 -9.17 10.57
N ALA A 133 -1.64 -9.08 10.51
CA ALA A 133 -0.91 -7.82 10.63
C ALA A 133 -0.64 -7.16 9.26
N VAL A 134 -0.98 -7.83 8.15
CA VAL A 134 -0.69 -7.40 6.78
C VAL A 134 -1.86 -6.62 6.19
N ASP A 135 -1.61 -5.39 5.77
CA ASP A 135 -2.64 -4.50 5.21
C ASP A 135 -3.30 -5.06 3.95
N LEU A 136 -2.55 -5.78 3.11
CA LEU A 136 -3.09 -6.45 1.92
C LEU A 136 -4.21 -7.43 2.29
N LEU A 137 -3.98 -8.29 3.27
CA LEU A 137 -4.98 -9.27 3.71
C LEU A 137 -6.13 -8.63 4.47
N ARG A 138 -5.88 -7.56 5.24
CA ARG A 138 -6.94 -6.72 5.81
C ARG A 138 -7.83 -6.14 4.73
N GLY A 139 -7.22 -5.61 3.66
CA GLY A 139 -7.93 -5.08 2.49
C GLY A 139 -8.79 -6.13 1.79
N ILE A 140 -8.25 -7.32 1.55
CA ILE A 140 -8.98 -8.45 0.96
C ILE A 140 -10.17 -8.85 1.87
N GLY A 141 -9.93 -8.98 3.18
CA GLY A 141 -11.01 -9.28 4.14
C GLY A 141 -12.14 -8.24 4.08
N LYS A 142 -11.81 -6.96 4.03
CA LYS A 142 -12.81 -5.88 3.87
C LYS A 142 -13.58 -5.98 2.56
N LEU A 143 -12.91 -6.25 1.45
CA LEU A 143 -13.55 -6.41 0.12
C LEU A 143 -14.48 -7.62 0.06
N LEU A 144 -14.16 -8.69 0.78
CA LEU A 144 -14.98 -9.90 0.89
C LEU A 144 -16.12 -9.78 1.92
N GLY A 145 -16.17 -8.68 2.68
CA GLY A 145 -17.16 -8.49 3.75
C GLY A 145 -16.84 -9.26 5.02
N TRP A 146 -15.59 -9.70 5.22
CA TRP A 146 -15.16 -10.38 6.44
C TRP A 146 -14.92 -9.41 7.59
N ASN A 147 -15.07 -9.90 8.80
CA ASN A 147 -14.64 -9.19 10.00
C ASN A 147 -13.11 -9.17 10.07
N VAL A 148 -12.51 -7.99 10.03
CA VAL A 148 -11.07 -7.84 10.28
C VAL A 148 -10.87 -7.65 11.77
N ILE A 149 -10.34 -8.67 12.42
CA ILE A 149 -10.12 -8.68 13.88
C ILE A 149 -8.72 -8.12 14.17
N GLU A 150 -8.69 -7.03 14.91
CA GLU A 150 -7.45 -6.43 15.37
C GLU A 150 -7.01 -7.10 16.68
N VAL A 151 -5.76 -7.55 16.69
CA VAL A 151 -5.18 -8.25 17.86
C VAL A 151 -3.99 -7.43 18.36
N PRO A 152 -4.03 -6.94 19.61
CA PRO A 152 -2.88 -6.28 20.21
C PRO A 152 -1.64 -7.19 20.22
N GLY A 153 -0.49 -6.64 19.85
CA GLY A 153 0.76 -7.41 19.74
C GLY A 153 0.89 -8.28 18.48
N ALA A 154 -0.11 -8.26 17.60
CA ALA A 154 0.03 -8.89 16.29
C ALA A 154 0.92 -8.03 15.39
N THR A 155 2.10 -8.53 15.06
CA THR A 155 3.05 -7.93 14.12
C THR A 155 3.23 -8.84 12.91
N GLY A 156 3.78 -8.32 11.82
CA GLY A 156 4.22 -9.10 10.65
C GLY A 156 5.66 -9.58 10.80
N TYR A 157 6.15 -9.84 12.00
CA TYR A 157 7.53 -10.24 12.29
C TYR A 157 7.54 -11.40 13.28
N ILE A 158 8.72 -11.99 13.47
CA ILE A 158 8.93 -13.14 14.35
C ILE A 158 8.55 -12.88 15.82
N ASP A 159 8.52 -11.63 16.24
CA ASP A 159 8.13 -11.18 17.58
C ASP A 159 6.61 -11.07 17.80
N THR A 160 5.80 -11.45 16.81
CA THR A 160 4.33 -11.42 16.89
C THR A 160 3.82 -12.26 18.06
N ASP A 161 2.77 -11.78 18.75
CA ASP A 161 2.11 -12.56 19.81
C ASP A 161 1.18 -13.63 19.22
N TYR A 162 1.77 -14.80 18.93
CA TYR A 162 1.05 -15.98 18.40
C TYR A 162 -0.07 -16.44 19.34
N ARG A 163 0.17 -16.36 20.66
CA ARG A 163 -0.81 -16.81 21.67
C ARG A 163 -2.06 -15.94 21.65
N THR A 164 -1.87 -14.62 21.61
CA THR A 164 -2.99 -13.69 21.57
C THR A 164 -3.74 -13.80 20.22
N LYS A 165 -3.07 -14.02 19.09
CA LYS A 165 -3.72 -14.36 17.81
C LYS A 165 -4.59 -15.62 17.93
N GLY A 166 -4.06 -16.69 18.52
CA GLY A 166 -4.79 -17.95 18.70
C GLY A 166 -6.01 -17.80 19.64
N ARG A 167 -5.89 -17.05 20.73
CA ARG A 167 -7.02 -16.79 21.63
C ARG A 167 -8.12 -15.99 20.96
N ALA A 168 -7.76 -14.93 20.23
CA ALA A 168 -8.73 -14.12 19.49
C ALA A 168 -9.46 -14.96 18.41
N ALA A 169 -8.78 -15.90 17.77
CA ALA A 169 -9.40 -16.81 16.82
C ALA A 169 -10.41 -17.75 17.50
N ILE A 170 -10.05 -18.36 18.63
CA ILE A 170 -10.94 -19.25 19.39
C ILE A 170 -12.17 -18.48 19.90
N GLU A 171 -11.97 -17.28 20.43
CA GLU A 171 -13.06 -16.43 20.90
C GLU A 171 -14.02 -16.08 19.75
N ALA A 172 -13.48 -15.66 18.61
CA ALA A 172 -14.28 -15.26 17.47
C ALA A 172 -15.08 -16.43 16.84
N ILE A 173 -14.47 -17.64 16.70
CA ILE A 173 -15.17 -18.81 16.15
C ILE A 173 -16.18 -19.41 17.13
N SER A 174 -16.07 -19.11 18.42
CA SER A 174 -17.05 -19.52 19.44
C SER A 174 -18.32 -18.66 19.39
N GLY A 175 -18.34 -17.59 18.62
CA GLY A 175 -19.52 -16.76 18.35
C GLY A 175 -20.26 -17.18 17.08
N ASP A 176 -20.73 -16.20 16.32
CA ASP A 176 -21.59 -16.42 15.15
C ASP A 176 -20.80 -16.51 13.82
N LEU A 177 -19.52 -16.83 13.86
CA LEU A 177 -18.67 -16.95 12.68
C LEU A 177 -18.51 -18.41 12.25
N ASP A 178 -18.63 -18.65 10.95
CA ASP A 178 -18.49 -20.00 10.39
C ASP A 178 -17.01 -20.37 10.18
N PHE A 179 -16.13 -19.40 9.93
CA PHE A 179 -14.69 -19.66 9.78
C PHE A 179 -13.83 -18.44 10.09
N ILE A 180 -12.55 -18.69 10.35
CA ILE A 180 -11.52 -17.66 10.58
C ILE A 180 -10.25 -18.01 9.85
N VAL A 181 -9.68 -17.01 9.18
CA VAL A 181 -8.34 -17.05 8.64
C VAL A 181 -7.38 -16.39 9.62
N VAL A 182 -6.41 -17.13 10.13
CA VAL A 182 -5.31 -16.59 10.94
C VAL A 182 -4.05 -16.59 10.11
N HIS A 183 -3.60 -15.42 9.74
CA HIS A 183 -2.37 -15.26 8.96
C HIS A 183 -1.16 -15.11 9.89
N VAL A 184 -0.14 -15.91 9.62
CA VAL A 184 1.16 -15.89 10.31
C VAL A 184 2.23 -15.63 9.24
N GLU A 185 3.04 -14.60 9.45
CA GLU A 185 4.23 -14.27 8.67
C GLU A 185 5.49 -14.82 9.30
#